data_d9639cc3a0cc7e1197ab1960009b75b5
#
_entry.id   d9639cc3a0cc7e1197ab1960009b75b5
#
_cell.length_a   1.000
_cell.length_b   1.000
_cell.length_c   1.000
_cell.angle_alpha   90.00
_cell.angle_beta   90.00
_cell.angle_gamma   90.00
#
_symmetry.space_group_name_H-M   'P 1'
#
loop_
_entity.id
_entity.type
_entity.pdbx_description
1 polymer ?
#
loop_
_entity_poly.entity_id
_entity_poly.type
_entity_poly.pdbx_seq_one_letter_code
_entity_poly.pdbx_strand_id
1 'polypeptide(L)'
;MKCFAAVGRSDVEDETAVHRHSLRKFQLWAGWDEIHDFILDDVALIDLVKLQKCLRAELTIQFCFQIIQKIHGNIIALERLKTAKKGTYLGPLRLLALEVYEKMHDCGVPSTMLTGQECIADDDSRITASTIEMADFSEEYDIAVIDEAQLTADPDRGHCWTKAILGLKAHEIHVCMSPAAESAVTHLIHLCGDSLAICRYQRKTALICEDTPFSFPESVLPGDALVVFSKKSVLDVAGRLEEEGIKASVIYGSLPPEIRRRQMQLFTSGKTKVVVATDAIGMGLNLPVRRIVFVQTQKFDGTTRRGLTVPEVKQIAGRAGRFELFDTGYVNAMGQESLDYIREQLTQEEEPIEKVSLGFPQILLDLDEPLDVIIKVWKSVEPTPPFEKVRVDEILSLYAQAERYRNDIYGFDDKRILYRMISCPIDIKDHQVVLQWLRYCKDYPADKRLKHPDKGAGSKLGLQKYETYYRKLDLYYQFSHRFDKIIDEDWLEQERSRTEGTIMQYLSKGKKSYIARCQRCVRMLPVGYPFKICDPCFRHSSIID
;
A
#
# COMPACT_ATOMS: atom_id res chain seq x y z
N MET A 1 -35.98 26.94 -12.77
CA MET A 1 -36.02 25.99 -11.65
C MET A 1 -37.11 24.92 -11.82
N LYS A 2 -37.36 24.44 -13.03
CA LYS A 2 -38.34 23.35 -13.31
C LYS A 2 -37.94 22.43 -14.47
N CYS A 3 -36.70 22.49 -14.97
CA CYS A 3 -36.20 21.60 -16.04
C CYS A 3 -35.09 20.62 -15.62
N PHE A 4 -34.65 20.64 -14.34
CA PHE A 4 -33.56 19.78 -13.87
C PHE A 4 -34.00 18.63 -12.94
N ALA A 5 -35.32 18.44 -12.75
CA ALA A 5 -35.83 17.37 -11.87
C ALA A 5 -36.18 16.06 -12.62
N ALA A 6 -35.81 15.92 -13.88
CA ALA A 6 -36.17 14.77 -14.72
C ALA A 6 -34.96 13.98 -15.25
N VAL A 7 -33.72 14.38 -14.95
CA VAL A 7 -32.54 13.57 -15.30
C VAL A 7 -32.24 12.64 -14.09
N GLY A 8 -33.11 11.67 -13.94
CA GLY A 8 -32.92 10.63 -12.93
C GLY A 8 -31.96 9.56 -13.41
N ARG A 9 -31.68 8.57 -12.54
CA ARG A 9 -30.82 7.39 -12.81
C ARG A 9 -31.00 6.75 -14.19
N SER A 10 -32.16 6.93 -14.84
CA SER A 10 -32.45 6.45 -16.18
C SER A 10 -31.56 7.07 -17.27
N ASP A 11 -31.19 8.34 -17.15
CA ASP A 11 -30.43 9.02 -18.21
C ASP A 11 -28.92 8.70 -18.16
N VAL A 12 -28.40 8.40 -16.98
CA VAL A 12 -27.02 7.90 -16.81
C VAL A 12 -26.89 6.46 -17.31
N GLU A 13 -27.94 5.64 -17.14
CA GLU A 13 -28.01 4.30 -17.73
C GLU A 13 -28.18 4.39 -19.26
N ASP A 14 -28.91 5.38 -19.76
CA ASP A 14 -29.08 5.64 -21.20
C ASP A 14 -27.77 6.16 -21.83
N GLU A 15 -27.01 7.05 -21.18
CA GLU A 15 -25.71 7.49 -21.71
C GLU A 15 -24.70 6.36 -21.76
N THR A 16 -24.66 5.49 -20.73
CA THR A 16 -23.83 4.28 -20.76
C THR A 16 -24.31 3.28 -21.82
N ALA A 17 -25.60 3.19 -22.07
CA ALA A 17 -26.18 2.36 -23.13
C ALA A 17 -25.89 2.92 -24.53
N VAL A 18 -25.97 4.24 -24.70
CA VAL A 18 -25.57 4.95 -25.93
C VAL A 18 -24.07 4.78 -26.19
N HIS A 19 -23.26 4.86 -25.16
CA HIS A 19 -21.81 4.68 -25.27
C HIS A 19 -21.45 3.24 -25.63
N ARG A 20 -22.08 2.24 -24.99
CA ARG A 20 -21.96 0.82 -25.36
C ARG A 20 -22.43 0.53 -26.80
N HIS A 21 -23.50 1.18 -27.22
CA HIS A 21 -24.02 1.04 -28.56
C HIS A 21 -23.09 1.69 -29.61
N SER A 22 -22.49 2.81 -29.29
CA SER A 22 -21.48 3.49 -30.11
C SER A 22 -20.19 2.67 -30.23
N LEU A 23 -19.71 2.09 -29.12
CA LEU A 23 -18.57 1.19 -29.12
C LEU A 23 -18.82 -0.07 -29.97
N ARG A 24 -20.00 -0.70 -29.84
CA ARG A 24 -20.37 -1.87 -30.67
C ARG A 24 -20.50 -1.52 -32.15
N LYS A 25 -21.07 -0.35 -32.50
CA LYS A 25 -21.11 0.10 -33.88
C LYS A 25 -19.74 0.39 -34.45
N PHE A 26 -18.84 0.95 -33.63
CA PHE A 26 -17.48 1.22 -34.03
C PHE A 26 -16.70 -0.09 -34.29
N GLN A 27 -16.83 -1.10 -33.42
CA GLN A 27 -16.20 -2.41 -33.61
C GLN A 27 -16.68 -3.16 -34.87
N LEU A 28 -17.95 -3.00 -35.22
CA LEU A 28 -18.51 -3.61 -36.44
C LEU A 28 -18.05 -2.92 -37.74
N TRP A 29 -17.45 -1.74 -37.63
CA TRP A 29 -17.10 -0.90 -38.79
C TRP A 29 -15.59 -0.67 -38.92
N ALA A 30 -14.83 -0.77 -37.84
CA ALA A 30 -13.43 -0.44 -37.75
C ALA A 30 -12.52 -1.70 -37.73
N GLY A 31 -11.42 -1.63 -38.47
CA GLY A 31 -10.35 -2.62 -38.38
C GLY A 31 -9.48 -2.42 -37.12
N TRP A 32 -8.51 -3.28 -36.91
CA TRP A 32 -7.58 -3.23 -35.77
C TRP A 32 -6.85 -1.88 -35.62
N ASP A 33 -6.46 -1.27 -36.72
CA ASP A 33 -5.76 0.01 -36.74
C ASP A 33 -6.66 1.15 -36.21
N GLU A 34 -7.97 1.10 -36.49
CA GLU A 34 -8.93 2.10 -36.03
C GLU A 34 -9.34 1.93 -34.55
N ILE A 35 -9.28 0.69 -34.02
CA ILE A 35 -9.44 0.45 -32.58
C ILE A 35 -8.22 1.00 -31.82
N HIS A 36 -7.04 0.84 -32.38
CA HIS A 36 -5.81 1.42 -31.85
C HIS A 36 -5.89 2.95 -31.85
N ASP A 37 -6.36 3.56 -32.92
CA ASP A 37 -6.55 5.01 -33.02
C ASP A 37 -7.67 5.52 -32.10
N PHE A 38 -8.75 4.76 -31.91
CA PHE A 38 -9.79 5.09 -30.93
C PHE A 38 -9.28 5.09 -29.48
N ILE A 39 -8.39 4.18 -29.14
CA ILE A 39 -7.71 4.16 -27.83
C ILE A 39 -6.65 5.26 -27.76
N LEU A 40 -6.02 5.64 -28.89
CA LEU A 40 -5.02 6.72 -28.99
C LEU A 40 -5.64 8.12 -28.81
N ASP A 41 -6.89 8.34 -29.21
CA ASP A 41 -7.53 9.66 -29.19
C ASP A 41 -7.92 10.17 -27.79
N ASP A 42 -7.37 9.62 -26.70
CA ASP A 42 -7.65 10.03 -25.30
C ASP A 42 -9.15 9.98 -24.90
N VAL A 43 -10.02 9.47 -25.77
CA VAL A 43 -11.49 9.50 -25.58
C VAL A 43 -11.87 8.77 -24.30
N ALA A 44 -11.24 7.64 -23.99
CA ALA A 44 -11.51 6.89 -22.75
C ALA A 44 -11.07 7.65 -21.49
N LEU A 45 -10.04 8.48 -21.56
CA LEU A 45 -9.56 9.28 -20.45
C LEU A 45 -10.35 10.57 -20.29
N ILE A 46 -10.60 11.26 -21.41
CA ILE A 46 -11.41 12.49 -21.47
C ILE A 46 -12.85 12.18 -21.07
N ASP A 47 -13.39 11.04 -21.48
CA ASP A 47 -14.74 10.62 -21.13
C ASP A 47 -14.85 10.15 -19.67
N LEU A 48 -13.83 9.53 -19.08
CA LEU A 48 -13.80 9.23 -17.64
C LEU A 48 -13.79 10.52 -16.80
N VAL A 49 -12.99 11.50 -17.18
CA VAL A 49 -12.95 12.82 -16.53
C VAL A 49 -14.22 13.60 -16.81
N LYS A 50 -14.76 13.55 -18.05
CA LYS A 50 -16.02 14.20 -18.42
C LYS A 50 -17.22 13.53 -17.76
N LEU A 51 -17.28 12.18 -17.72
CA LEU A 51 -18.35 11.44 -17.05
C LEU A 51 -18.34 11.74 -15.55
N GLN A 52 -17.16 11.82 -14.92
CA GLN A 52 -17.03 12.22 -13.53
C GLN A 52 -17.37 13.70 -13.32
N LYS A 53 -17.04 14.59 -14.27
CA LYS A 53 -17.51 15.99 -14.25
C LYS A 53 -19.02 16.08 -14.36
N CYS A 54 -19.66 15.32 -15.25
CA CYS A 54 -21.11 15.28 -15.38
C CYS A 54 -21.76 14.77 -14.09
N LEU A 55 -21.27 13.69 -13.52
CA LEU A 55 -21.76 13.14 -12.25
C LEU A 55 -21.61 14.12 -11.07
N ARG A 56 -20.56 14.98 -11.08
CA ARG A 56 -20.36 16.04 -10.08
C ARG A 56 -21.18 17.30 -10.38
N ALA A 57 -21.34 17.67 -11.65
CA ALA A 57 -22.10 18.86 -12.07
C ALA A 57 -23.60 18.75 -11.77
N GLU A 58 -24.16 17.54 -11.77
CA GLU A 58 -25.57 17.30 -11.40
C GLU A 58 -25.88 17.62 -9.94
N LEU A 59 -24.88 17.61 -9.05
CA LEU A 59 -25.08 17.83 -7.63
C LEU A 59 -25.05 19.30 -7.20
N THR A 60 -24.78 20.27 -8.07
CA THR A 60 -24.68 21.72 -7.76
C THR A 60 -23.87 22.03 -6.48
N ILE A 61 -22.91 21.17 -6.15
CA ILE A 61 -22.15 21.23 -4.92
C ILE A 61 -20.74 21.67 -5.29
N GLN A 62 -20.36 22.84 -4.81
CA GLN A 62 -19.02 23.35 -4.92
C GLN A 62 -18.16 22.62 -3.89
N PHE A 63 -17.39 21.60 -4.32
CA PHE A 63 -16.48 20.88 -3.46
C PHE A 63 -15.33 21.83 -3.04
N CYS A 64 -15.07 21.89 -1.74
CA CYS A 64 -13.95 22.64 -1.22
C CYS A 64 -12.81 21.67 -0.91
N PHE A 65 -11.78 21.68 -1.75
CA PHE A 65 -10.57 20.92 -1.49
C PHE A 65 -9.63 21.71 -0.57
N GLN A 66 -9.17 21.07 0.49
CA GLN A 66 -8.10 21.59 1.33
C GLN A 66 -6.86 20.71 1.17
N ILE A 67 -5.85 21.24 0.49
CA ILE A 67 -4.53 20.60 0.44
C ILE A 67 -3.82 20.89 1.74
N ILE A 68 -3.46 19.84 2.45
CA ILE A 68 -2.82 19.90 3.75
C ILE A 68 -1.42 19.30 3.64
N GLN A 69 -0.39 20.14 3.73
CA GLN A 69 0.99 19.64 3.74
C GLN A 69 1.36 19.05 5.11
N LYS A 70 2.01 17.90 5.05
CA LYS A 70 2.25 16.93 6.13
C LYS A 70 3.06 17.45 7.32
N ILE A 71 2.60 17.27 8.46
CA ILE A 71 2.88 16.45 9.67
C ILE A 71 1.83 16.73 10.77
N HIS A 72 1.23 17.92 10.78
CA HIS A 72 0.10 18.26 11.66
C HIS A 72 -1.21 18.32 10.87
N GLY A 73 -1.14 18.29 9.55
CA GLY A 73 -2.29 18.36 8.69
C GLY A 73 -3.28 17.22 8.88
N ASN A 74 -2.78 16.00 9.07
CA ASN A 74 -3.63 14.85 9.34
C ASN A 74 -4.42 15.02 10.65
N ILE A 75 -3.84 15.63 11.69
CA ILE A 75 -4.55 15.89 12.95
C ILE A 75 -5.73 16.84 12.70
N ILE A 76 -5.51 17.92 11.95
CA ILE A 76 -6.56 18.91 11.65
C ILE A 76 -7.64 18.30 10.77
N ALA A 77 -7.26 17.55 9.73
CA ALA A 77 -8.20 16.82 8.87
C ALA A 77 -9.04 15.82 9.68
N LEU A 78 -8.44 15.09 10.61
CA LEU A 78 -9.15 14.16 11.49
C LEU A 78 -10.05 14.87 12.51
N GLU A 79 -9.61 16.01 13.07
CA GLU A 79 -10.49 16.82 13.93
C GLU A 79 -11.70 17.33 13.15
N ARG A 80 -11.51 17.74 11.90
CA ARG A 80 -12.61 18.13 11.03
C ARG A 80 -13.52 16.94 10.69
N LEU A 81 -12.95 15.77 10.37
CA LEU A 81 -13.68 14.54 10.07
C LEU A 81 -14.62 14.11 11.22
N LYS A 82 -14.21 14.27 12.47
CA LYS A 82 -15.06 13.97 13.65
C LYS A 82 -16.39 14.72 13.66
N THR A 83 -16.46 15.87 13.01
CA THR A 83 -17.67 16.71 12.97
C THR A 83 -18.64 16.31 11.85
N ALA A 84 -18.25 15.41 10.95
CA ALA A 84 -19.10 14.97 9.85
C ALA A 84 -20.30 14.15 10.37
N LYS A 85 -21.45 14.31 9.72
CA LYS A 85 -22.59 13.39 9.89
C LYS A 85 -22.34 12.08 9.15
N LYS A 86 -21.69 12.17 7.98
CA LYS A 86 -21.21 11.04 7.20
C LYS A 86 -19.84 11.39 6.63
N GLY A 87 -18.80 10.66 7.01
CA GLY A 87 -17.44 10.95 6.59
C GLY A 87 -16.63 9.72 6.23
N THR A 88 -15.55 9.92 5.48
CA THR A 88 -14.62 8.85 5.13
C THR A 88 -13.16 9.29 5.27
N TYR A 89 -12.33 8.38 5.76
CA TYR A 89 -10.88 8.48 5.73
C TYR A 89 -10.32 7.40 4.81
N LEU A 90 -9.47 7.79 3.88
CA LEU A 90 -8.83 6.91 2.91
C LEU A 90 -7.32 6.96 3.09
N GLY A 91 -6.74 5.86 3.56
CA GLY A 91 -5.31 5.76 3.84
C GLY A 91 -4.60 4.69 3.01
N PRO A 92 -3.25 4.73 2.97
CA PRO A 92 -2.46 3.77 2.19
C PRO A 92 -2.38 2.37 2.81
N LEU A 93 -2.63 2.25 4.11
CA LEU A 93 -2.36 1.04 4.88
C LEU A 93 -3.48 0.73 5.87
N ARG A 94 -3.75 -0.58 6.05
CA ARG A 94 -4.68 -1.09 7.05
C ARG A 94 -4.41 -0.56 8.46
N LEU A 95 -3.15 -0.48 8.87
CA LEU A 95 -2.80 0.02 10.20
C LEU A 95 -3.17 1.50 10.41
N LEU A 96 -3.11 2.32 9.35
CA LEU A 96 -3.59 3.71 9.44
C LEU A 96 -5.11 3.78 9.53
N ALA A 97 -5.82 2.97 8.75
CA ALA A 97 -7.27 2.88 8.86
C ALA A 97 -7.69 2.45 10.28
N LEU A 98 -7.00 1.45 10.85
CA LEU A 98 -7.22 1.01 12.23
C LEU A 98 -6.90 2.11 13.26
N GLU A 99 -5.78 2.82 13.11
CA GLU A 99 -5.41 3.93 14.02
C GLU A 99 -6.47 5.05 14.00
N VAL A 100 -6.99 5.38 12.81
CA VAL A 100 -8.05 6.36 12.67
C VAL A 100 -9.37 5.86 13.27
N TYR A 101 -9.73 4.60 13.03
CA TYR A 101 -10.89 3.96 13.63
C TYR A 101 -10.81 4.01 15.17
N GLU A 102 -9.69 3.56 15.77
CA GLU A 102 -9.47 3.58 17.22
C GLU A 102 -9.56 5.02 17.76
N LYS A 103 -8.94 6.00 17.08
CA LYS A 103 -8.98 7.40 17.47
C LYS A 103 -10.40 7.97 17.43
N MET A 104 -11.22 7.62 16.43
CA MET A 104 -12.62 8.03 16.36
C MET A 104 -13.42 7.39 17.50
N HIS A 105 -13.22 6.11 17.73
CA HIS A 105 -13.88 5.38 18.82
C HIS A 105 -13.53 5.94 20.20
N ASP A 106 -12.24 6.23 20.48
CA ASP A 106 -11.78 6.86 21.73
C ASP A 106 -12.39 8.26 21.94
N CYS A 107 -12.77 8.94 20.86
CA CYS A 107 -13.48 10.22 20.91
C CYS A 107 -15.01 10.08 20.99
N GLY A 108 -15.54 8.87 21.08
CA GLY A 108 -16.99 8.60 21.14
C GLY A 108 -17.68 8.81 19.78
N VAL A 109 -16.98 8.70 18.67
CA VAL A 109 -17.51 8.81 17.31
C VAL A 109 -17.71 7.40 16.75
N PRO A 110 -18.98 6.92 16.57
CA PRO A 110 -19.24 5.61 15.97
C PRO A 110 -18.63 5.51 14.59
N SER A 111 -17.87 4.45 14.35
CA SER A 111 -17.04 4.33 13.16
C SER A 111 -17.02 2.91 12.61
N THR A 112 -16.70 2.79 11.34
CA THR A 112 -16.42 1.52 10.67
C THR A 112 -14.99 1.51 10.19
N MET A 113 -14.25 0.43 10.44
CA MET A 113 -13.00 0.15 9.74
C MET A 113 -13.27 -0.82 8.60
N LEU A 114 -12.89 -0.41 7.37
CA LEU A 114 -13.07 -1.23 6.17
C LEU A 114 -11.76 -1.41 5.43
N THR A 115 -11.30 -2.64 5.31
CA THR A 115 -10.09 -2.99 4.58
C THR A 115 -10.33 -4.22 3.71
N GLY A 116 -9.42 -4.50 2.78
CA GLY A 116 -9.52 -5.72 1.98
C GLY A 116 -9.40 -7.04 2.78
N GLN A 117 -9.16 -6.97 4.09
CA GLN A 117 -8.90 -8.15 4.94
C GLN A 117 -9.86 -8.29 6.10
N GLU A 118 -10.59 -7.24 6.46
CA GLU A 118 -11.57 -7.24 7.55
C GLU A 118 -12.48 -6.02 7.48
N CYS A 119 -13.63 -6.16 8.12
CA CYS A 119 -14.56 -5.07 8.40
C CYS A 119 -14.90 -5.11 9.89
N ILE A 120 -14.73 -3.98 10.58
CA ILE A 120 -15.16 -3.79 11.98
C ILE A 120 -16.12 -2.60 11.97
N ALA A 121 -17.36 -2.81 12.34
CA ALA A 121 -18.39 -1.79 12.29
C ALA A 121 -19.03 -1.58 13.66
N ASP A 122 -19.18 -0.31 14.07
CA ASP A 122 -20.05 0.07 15.18
C ASP A 122 -21.48 0.25 14.68
N ASP A 123 -22.45 0.03 15.56
CA ASP A 123 -23.83 0.40 15.29
C ASP A 123 -23.93 1.93 15.07
N ASP A 124 -24.74 2.36 14.11
CA ASP A 124 -24.90 3.78 13.75
C ASP A 124 -23.61 4.50 13.32
N SER A 125 -22.70 3.76 12.68
CA SER A 125 -21.43 4.30 12.20
C SER A 125 -21.60 5.53 11.29
N ARG A 126 -20.88 6.61 11.62
CA ARG A 126 -20.87 7.87 10.85
C ARG A 126 -19.61 8.04 10.03
N ILE A 127 -18.51 7.45 10.46
CA ILE A 127 -17.21 7.59 9.83
C ILE A 127 -16.72 6.22 9.35
N THR A 128 -16.28 6.16 8.10
CA THR A 128 -15.61 4.96 7.57
C THR A 128 -14.12 5.23 7.45
N ALA A 129 -13.30 4.55 8.22
CA ALA A 129 -11.85 4.53 8.08
C ALA A 129 -11.43 3.35 7.21
N SER A 130 -10.90 3.60 6.01
CA SER A 130 -10.60 2.52 5.06
C SER A 130 -9.24 2.67 4.38
N THR A 131 -8.80 1.58 3.74
CA THR A 131 -7.71 1.68 2.76
C THR A 131 -8.25 2.28 1.47
N ILE A 132 -7.38 2.98 0.73
CA ILE A 132 -7.76 3.73 -0.48
C ILE A 132 -8.45 2.87 -1.54
N GLU A 133 -8.10 1.59 -1.63
CA GLU A 133 -8.71 0.64 -2.56
C GLU A 133 -10.17 0.32 -2.25
N MET A 134 -10.58 0.57 -1.01
CA MET A 134 -11.95 0.30 -0.51
C MET A 134 -12.83 1.55 -0.57
N ALA A 135 -12.38 2.62 -1.24
CA ALA A 135 -13.17 3.84 -1.42
C ALA A 135 -14.51 3.56 -2.11
N ASP A 136 -15.59 4.00 -1.50
CA ASP A 136 -16.92 3.89 -2.08
C ASP A 136 -17.28 5.18 -2.82
N PHE A 137 -17.49 5.06 -4.12
CA PHE A 137 -17.81 6.17 -5.03
C PHE A 137 -19.31 6.33 -5.26
N SER A 138 -20.13 5.40 -4.77
CA SER A 138 -21.59 5.49 -4.84
C SER A 138 -22.17 6.40 -3.75
N GLU A 139 -21.47 6.52 -2.64
CA GLU A 139 -21.88 7.25 -1.46
C GLU A 139 -21.52 8.74 -1.52
N GLU A 140 -22.35 9.57 -0.87
CA GLU A 140 -22.08 10.98 -0.65
C GLU A 140 -21.63 11.23 0.79
N TYR A 141 -20.60 12.05 0.95
CA TYR A 141 -20.00 12.37 2.25
C TYR A 141 -20.07 13.86 2.55
N ASP A 142 -20.20 14.22 3.82
CA ASP A 142 -19.99 15.61 4.24
C ASP A 142 -18.50 15.95 4.17
N ILE A 143 -17.66 15.06 4.71
CA ILE A 143 -16.21 15.26 4.79
C ILE A 143 -15.48 13.99 4.40
N ALA A 144 -14.49 14.13 3.53
CA ALA A 144 -13.56 13.06 3.17
C ALA A 144 -12.10 13.47 3.45
N VAL A 145 -11.30 12.52 3.87
CA VAL A 145 -9.86 12.70 4.06
C VAL A 145 -9.13 11.69 3.18
N ILE A 146 -8.27 12.17 2.28
CA ILE A 146 -7.38 11.37 1.45
C ILE A 146 -5.96 11.56 1.95
N ASP A 147 -5.37 10.53 2.53
CA ASP A 147 -4.03 10.60 3.14
C ASP A 147 -2.94 10.09 2.20
N GLU A 148 -1.71 10.61 2.37
CA GLU A 148 -0.52 10.24 1.61
C GLU A 148 -0.70 10.41 0.08
N ALA A 149 -1.32 11.52 -0.36
CA ALA A 149 -1.67 11.71 -1.78
C ALA A 149 -0.46 11.84 -2.72
N GLN A 150 0.78 11.97 -2.22
CA GLN A 150 1.97 11.79 -3.07
C GLN A 150 2.06 10.39 -3.68
N LEU A 151 1.34 9.43 -3.14
CA LEU A 151 1.24 8.09 -3.72
C LEU A 151 0.42 8.03 -5.02
N THR A 152 -0.14 9.14 -5.50
CA THR A 152 -0.66 9.25 -6.89
C THR A 152 0.39 8.86 -7.93
N ALA A 153 1.68 9.06 -7.63
CA ALA A 153 2.79 8.67 -8.49
C ALA A 153 3.21 7.19 -8.34
N ASP A 154 2.61 6.43 -7.42
CA ASP A 154 2.95 5.02 -7.25
C ASP A 154 2.56 4.21 -8.51
N PRO A 155 3.52 3.49 -9.14
CA PRO A 155 3.28 2.83 -10.44
C PRO A 155 2.33 1.62 -10.35
N ASP A 156 2.04 1.12 -9.16
CA ASP A 156 1.19 -0.06 -8.94
C ASP A 156 -0.16 0.34 -8.35
N ARG A 157 -0.20 1.26 -7.39
CA ARG A 157 -1.39 1.63 -6.61
C ARG A 157 -1.86 3.07 -6.80
N GLY A 158 -1.04 3.95 -7.41
CA GLY A 158 -1.30 5.39 -7.49
C GLY A 158 -2.65 5.75 -8.11
N HIS A 159 -3.15 4.91 -9.01
CA HIS A 159 -4.46 5.08 -9.63
C HIS A 159 -5.62 5.11 -8.61
N CYS A 160 -5.47 4.51 -7.42
CA CYS A 160 -6.49 4.57 -6.38
C CYS A 160 -6.63 5.98 -5.82
N TRP A 161 -5.50 6.70 -5.61
CA TRP A 161 -5.51 8.11 -5.22
C TRP A 161 -6.04 9.01 -6.32
N THR A 162 -5.57 8.82 -7.55
CA THR A 162 -6.09 9.57 -8.71
C THR A 162 -7.59 9.42 -8.82
N LYS A 163 -8.10 8.19 -8.73
CA LYS A 163 -9.54 7.91 -8.76
C LYS A 163 -10.28 8.55 -7.58
N ALA A 164 -9.71 8.51 -6.37
CA ALA A 164 -10.33 9.11 -5.19
C ALA A 164 -10.41 10.64 -5.31
N ILE A 165 -9.34 11.30 -5.76
CA ILE A 165 -9.32 12.75 -5.96
C ILE A 165 -10.34 13.17 -7.04
N LEU A 166 -10.40 12.44 -8.15
CA LEU A 166 -11.29 12.77 -9.27
C LEU A 166 -12.76 12.39 -9.03
N GLY A 167 -13.03 11.29 -8.30
CA GLY A 167 -14.33 10.62 -8.29
C GLY A 167 -15.10 10.66 -6.97
N LEU A 168 -14.45 10.96 -5.84
CA LEU A 168 -15.12 10.92 -4.55
C LEU A 168 -16.15 12.04 -4.42
N LYS A 169 -17.35 11.70 -3.95
CA LYS A 169 -18.43 12.65 -3.74
C LYS A 169 -18.43 13.11 -2.29
N ALA A 170 -17.93 14.31 -2.02
CA ALA A 170 -17.95 14.89 -0.68
C ALA A 170 -18.05 16.41 -0.74
N HIS A 171 -18.73 17.03 0.21
CA HIS A 171 -18.83 18.48 0.29
C HIS A 171 -17.47 19.14 0.59
N GLU A 172 -16.65 18.48 1.39
CA GLU A 172 -15.32 18.94 1.79
C GLU A 172 -14.35 17.77 1.71
N ILE A 173 -13.25 17.94 0.94
CA ILE A 173 -12.22 16.91 0.80
C ILE A 173 -10.88 17.46 1.29
N HIS A 174 -10.30 16.83 2.30
CA HIS A 174 -8.97 17.12 2.80
C HIS A 174 -7.96 16.18 2.16
N VAL A 175 -7.02 16.71 1.39
CA VAL A 175 -5.96 15.94 0.76
C VAL A 175 -4.65 16.18 1.49
N CYS A 176 -4.17 15.18 2.23
CA CYS A 176 -2.93 15.23 2.99
C CYS A 176 -1.78 14.67 2.15
N MET A 177 -0.70 15.45 1.96
CA MET A 177 0.40 15.07 1.07
C MET A 177 1.74 15.71 1.44
N SER A 178 2.83 15.23 0.82
CA SER A 178 4.11 15.94 0.80
C SER A 178 4.07 17.15 -0.15
N PRO A 179 4.94 18.17 0.05
CA PRO A 179 5.05 19.31 -0.85
C PRO A 179 5.30 18.92 -2.31
N ALA A 180 6.02 17.85 -2.56
CA ALA A 180 6.33 17.37 -3.90
C ALA A 180 5.08 17.04 -4.74
N ALA A 181 3.96 16.68 -4.11
CA ALA A 181 2.71 16.35 -4.80
C ALA A 181 1.80 17.57 -5.08
N GLU A 182 2.14 18.76 -4.56
CA GLU A 182 1.25 19.92 -4.64
C GLU A 182 0.84 20.24 -6.09
N SER A 183 1.78 20.30 -7.02
CA SER A 183 1.51 20.62 -8.42
C SER A 183 0.59 19.59 -9.08
N ALA A 184 0.91 18.30 -8.93
CA ALA A 184 0.16 17.20 -9.53
C ALA A 184 -1.27 17.12 -8.99
N VAL A 185 -1.44 17.19 -7.66
CA VAL A 185 -2.76 17.13 -7.02
C VAL A 185 -3.60 18.37 -7.35
N THR A 186 -2.99 19.56 -7.37
CA THR A 186 -3.66 20.80 -7.79
C THR A 186 -4.17 20.68 -9.22
N HIS A 187 -3.36 20.11 -10.13
CA HIS A 187 -3.80 19.86 -11.50
C HIS A 187 -5.01 18.93 -11.56
N LEU A 188 -5.01 17.82 -10.83
CA LEU A 188 -6.16 16.90 -10.77
C LEU A 188 -7.43 17.59 -10.25
N ILE A 189 -7.33 18.42 -9.21
CA ILE A 189 -8.47 19.17 -8.66
C ILE A 189 -9.01 20.18 -9.68
N HIS A 190 -8.12 20.89 -10.38
CA HIS A 190 -8.53 21.82 -11.43
C HIS A 190 -9.25 21.13 -12.61
N LEU A 191 -8.86 19.88 -12.95
CA LEU A 191 -9.59 19.08 -13.94
C LEU A 191 -11.04 18.83 -13.51
N CYS A 192 -11.31 18.74 -12.20
CA CYS A 192 -12.68 18.63 -11.67
C CYS A 192 -13.45 19.95 -11.72
N GLY A 193 -12.76 21.10 -11.85
CA GLY A 193 -13.37 22.42 -11.77
C GLY A 193 -13.75 22.85 -10.35
N ASP A 194 -13.16 22.18 -9.34
CA ASP A 194 -13.46 22.41 -7.94
C ASP A 194 -12.64 23.58 -7.36
N SER A 195 -13.12 24.17 -6.27
CA SER A 195 -12.39 25.19 -5.52
C SER A 195 -11.30 24.55 -4.64
N LEU A 196 -10.17 25.24 -4.48
CA LEU A 196 -8.99 24.74 -3.77
C LEU A 196 -8.49 25.75 -2.75
N ALA A 197 -8.22 25.29 -1.54
CA ALA A 197 -7.47 26.02 -0.51
C ALA A 197 -6.21 25.23 -0.13
N ILE A 198 -5.05 25.88 -0.12
CA ILE A 198 -3.77 25.26 0.23
C ILE A 198 -3.35 25.71 1.62
N CYS A 199 -3.22 24.77 2.56
CA CYS A 199 -2.74 24.99 3.91
C CYS A 199 -1.37 24.34 4.09
N ARG A 200 -0.33 25.13 4.34
CA ARG A 200 1.03 24.65 4.53
C ARG A 200 1.39 24.65 6.02
N TYR A 201 1.77 23.46 6.50
CA TYR A 201 2.17 23.26 7.90
C TYR A 201 3.65 22.88 7.99
N GLN A 202 4.35 23.52 8.92
CA GLN A 202 5.75 23.19 9.21
C GLN A 202 5.82 22.17 10.35
N ARG A 203 6.84 21.32 10.29
CA ARG A 203 7.15 20.39 11.37
C ARG A 203 7.48 21.17 12.64
N LYS A 204 6.81 20.86 13.76
CA LYS A 204 7.06 21.50 15.07
C LYS A 204 8.31 20.94 15.76
N THR A 205 8.61 19.65 15.59
CA THR A 205 9.76 19.01 16.21
C THR A 205 10.99 19.18 15.34
N ALA A 206 12.08 19.69 15.87
CA ALA A 206 13.36 19.79 15.15
C ALA A 206 13.88 18.38 14.78
N LEU A 207 14.51 18.26 13.62
CA LEU A 207 15.19 17.04 13.20
C LEU A 207 16.68 17.35 13.07
N ILE A 208 17.49 16.67 13.85
CA ILE A 208 18.94 16.89 13.90
C ILE A 208 19.66 15.65 13.38
N CYS A 209 20.48 15.82 12.35
CA CYS A 209 21.44 14.81 11.93
C CYS A 209 22.67 14.89 12.83
N GLU A 210 22.99 13.80 13.54
CA GLU A 210 24.12 13.74 14.47
C GLU A 210 25.45 13.86 13.68
N ASP A 211 26.49 14.39 14.33
CA ASP A 211 27.79 14.61 13.69
C ASP A 211 28.70 13.38 13.74
N THR A 212 28.59 12.59 14.79
CA THR A 212 29.39 11.37 14.97
C THR A 212 28.66 10.16 14.39
N PRO A 213 29.30 9.37 13.50
CA PRO A 213 28.66 8.23 12.88
C PRO A 213 28.31 7.14 13.91
N PHE A 214 27.23 6.44 13.65
CA PHE A 214 26.75 5.35 14.49
C PHE A 214 27.65 4.12 14.35
N SER A 215 28.01 3.54 15.51
CA SER A 215 28.72 2.26 15.63
C SER A 215 27.78 1.21 16.20
N PHE A 216 27.73 0.05 15.57
CA PHE A 216 26.86 -1.06 15.98
C PHE A 216 27.69 -2.20 16.60
N PRO A 217 27.35 -2.72 17.78
CA PRO A 217 26.16 -2.38 18.60
C PRO A 217 26.38 -1.27 19.65
N GLU A 218 27.57 -0.72 19.79
CA GLU A 218 28.05 0.10 20.92
C GLU A 218 27.25 1.40 21.11
N SER A 219 26.77 2.00 20.01
CA SER A 219 26.04 3.27 20.01
C SER A 219 24.52 3.12 20.16
N VAL A 220 24.01 1.88 20.34
CA VAL A 220 22.57 1.63 20.43
C VAL A 220 22.00 2.16 21.75
N LEU A 221 20.94 2.96 21.65
CA LEU A 221 20.26 3.57 22.80
C LEU A 221 18.77 3.18 22.83
N PRO A 222 18.14 3.20 24.03
CA PRO A 222 16.70 3.08 24.13
C PRO A 222 15.99 4.19 23.32
N GLY A 223 14.96 3.83 22.57
CA GLY A 223 14.23 4.75 21.69
C GLY A 223 14.77 4.79 20.27
N ASP A 224 15.82 4.04 19.95
CA ASP A 224 16.34 3.93 18.58
C ASP A 224 15.45 3.06 17.69
N ALA A 225 15.34 3.48 16.42
CA ALA A 225 14.85 2.64 15.34
C ALA A 225 15.98 2.42 14.32
N LEU A 226 16.44 1.17 14.23
CA LEU A 226 17.51 0.74 13.32
C LEU A 226 16.88 0.32 11.98
N VAL A 227 17.23 1.00 10.90
CA VAL A 227 16.62 0.82 9.58
C VAL A 227 17.52 0.02 8.66
N VAL A 228 16.97 -1.04 8.10
CA VAL A 228 17.57 -1.92 7.09
C VAL A 228 16.52 -2.23 6.01
N PHE A 229 16.92 -2.83 4.86
CA PHE A 229 16.01 -2.96 3.71
C PHE A 229 15.71 -4.40 3.29
N SER A 230 15.79 -5.34 4.23
CA SER A 230 15.30 -6.70 3.99
C SER A 230 14.87 -7.37 5.29
N LYS A 231 13.88 -8.27 5.22
CA LYS A 231 13.49 -9.13 6.33
C LYS A 231 14.68 -9.85 6.95
N LYS A 232 15.58 -10.38 6.11
CA LYS A 232 16.78 -11.08 6.56
C LYS A 232 17.68 -10.16 7.39
N SER A 233 17.90 -8.92 6.95
CA SER A 233 18.70 -7.93 7.69
C SER A 233 18.02 -7.51 9.00
N VAL A 234 16.67 -7.36 9.02
CA VAL A 234 15.94 -7.08 10.26
C VAL A 234 16.15 -8.17 11.29
N LEU A 235 16.02 -9.43 10.91
CA LEU A 235 16.19 -10.56 11.82
C LEU A 235 17.66 -10.74 12.24
N ASP A 236 18.63 -10.50 11.35
CA ASP A 236 20.07 -10.52 11.64
C ASP A 236 20.44 -9.46 12.69
N VAL A 237 20.08 -8.20 12.47
CA VAL A 237 20.35 -7.11 13.41
C VAL A 237 19.67 -7.35 14.76
N ALA A 238 18.40 -7.77 14.74
CA ALA A 238 17.68 -8.09 15.97
C ALA A 238 18.30 -9.28 16.73
N GLY A 239 18.83 -10.28 16.01
CA GLY A 239 19.56 -11.41 16.60
C GLY A 239 20.87 -10.99 17.28
N ARG A 240 21.63 -10.09 16.66
CA ARG A 240 22.86 -9.52 17.24
C ARG A 240 22.58 -8.70 18.49
N LEU A 241 21.51 -7.86 18.46
CA LEU A 241 21.08 -7.14 19.66
C LEU A 241 20.71 -8.10 20.81
N GLU A 242 20.07 -9.24 20.48
CA GLU A 242 19.72 -10.24 21.46
C GLU A 242 20.97 -10.95 22.04
N GLU A 243 22.07 -11.10 21.28
CA GLU A 243 23.39 -11.58 21.83
C GLU A 243 23.95 -10.59 22.83
N GLU A 244 23.77 -9.29 22.62
CA GLU A 244 24.16 -8.20 23.54
C GLU A 244 23.15 -7.95 24.69
N GLY A 245 22.12 -8.79 24.80
CA GLY A 245 21.09 -8.66 25.85
C GLY A 245 20.06 -7.55 25.58
N ILE A 246 20.06 -6.92 24.40
CA ILE A 246 19.15 -5.86 24.02
C ILE A 246 17.92 -6.46 23.33
N LYS A 247 16.73 -6.30 23.96
CA LYS A 247 15.47 -6.74 23.37
C LYS A 247 14.98 -5.74 22.33
N ALA A 248 14.78 -6.20 21.09
CA ALA A 248 14.28 -5.40 19.98
C ALA A 248 12.95 -5.90 19.45
N SER A 249 12.05 -4.98 19.13
CA SER A 249 10.89 -5.21 18.26
C SER A 249 11.35 -5.27 16.82
N VAL A 250 10.64 -6.05 15.98
CA VAL A 250 10.97 -6.20 14.57
C VAL A 250 9.76 -5.84 13.68
N ILE A 251 10.00 -5.02 12.64
CA ILE A 251 8.94 -4.54 11.73
C ILE A 251 9.43 -4.65 10.29
N TYR A 252 8.73 -5.42 9.46
CA TYR A 252 9.01 -5.53 8.02
C TYR A 252 7.72 -5.76 7.22
N GLY A 253 7.74 -5.47 5.92
CA GLY A 253 6.56 -5.41 5.08
C GLY A 253 5.70 -6.68 5.05
N SER A 254 6.31 -7.87 5.06
CA SER A 254 5.58 -9.15 5.01
C SER A 254 5.03 -9.62 6.37
N LEU A 255 5.22 -8.85 7.46
CA LEU A 255 4.58 -9.17 8.74
C LEU A 255 3.07 -8.94 8.65
N PRO A 256 2.27 -9.89 9.18
CA PRO A 256 0.84 -9.67 9.40
C PRO A 256 0.58 -8.36 10.19
N PRO A 257 -0.47 -7.61 9.86
CA PRO A 257 -0.77 -6.34 10.51
C PRO A 257 -0.87 -6.44 12.04
N GLU A 258 -1.52 -7.48 12.56
CA GLU A 258 -1.66 -7.71 14.00
C GLU A 258 -0.32 -7.99 14.69
N ILE A 259 0.56 -8.73 14.03
CA ILE A 259 1.92 -8.95 14.54
C ILE A 259 2.70 -7.64 14.56
N ARG A 260 2.56 -6.82 13.53
CA ARG A 260 3.18 -5.50 13.46
C ARG A 260 2.68 -4.61 14.61
N ARG A 261 1.36 -4.55 14.81
CA ARG A 261 0.73 -3.86 15.95
C ARG A 261 1.29 -4.33 17.29
N ARG A 262 1.42 -5.64 17.48
CA ARG A 262 1.95 -6.22 18.72
C ARG A 262 3.44 -5.88 18.94
N GLN A 263 4.25 -5.86 17.88
CA GLN A 263 5.63 -5.40 17.94
C GLN A 263 5.71 -3.91 18.33
N MET A 264 4.81 -3.07 17.78
CA MET A 264 4.69 -1.68 18.17
C MET A 264 4.34 -1.53 19.66
N GLN A 265 3.36 -2.27 20.14
CA GLN A 265 2.95 -2.26 21.56
C GLN A 265 4.08 -2.69 22.50
N LEU A 266 4.90 -3.68 22.12
CA LEU A 266 6.07 -4.08 22.89
C LEU A 266 7.09 -2.95 23.02
N PHE A 267 7.30 -2.16 21.96
CA PHE A 267 8.17 -1.00 21.98
C PHE A 267 7.57 0.16 22.78
N THR A 268 6.31 0.52 22.51
CA THR A 268 5.61 1.63 23.19
C THR A 268 5.48 1.37 24.70
N SER A 269 5.24 0.13 25.12
CA SER A 269 5.20 -0.25 26.54
C SER A 269 6.60 -0.38 27.20
N GLY A 270 7.67 -0.16 26.45
CA GLY A 270 9.05 -0.27 26.94
C GLY A 270 9.53 -1.70 27.22
N LYS A 271 8.75 -2.74 26.84
CA LYS A 271 9.18 -4.15 26.94
C LYS A 271 10.32 -4.47 25.99
N THR A 272 10.40 -3.80 24.86
CA THR A 272 11.57 -3.73 23.99
C THR A 272 12.10 -2.29 23.96
N LYS A 273 13.40 -2.13 23.87
CA LYS A 273 14.06 -0.82 23.96
C LYS A 273 14.38 -0.21 22.60
N VAL A 274 14.42 -1.04 21.57
CA VAL A 274 14.85 -0.71 20.21
C VAL A 274 13.86 -1.31 19.22
N VAL A 275 13.67 -0.65 18.09
CA VAL A 275 12.98 -1.20 16.92
C VAL A 275 13.99 -1.48 15.83
N VAL A 276 13.92 -2.64 15.19
CA VAL A 276 14.63 -2.93 13.93
C VAL A 276 13.58 -3.04 12.83
N ALA A 277 13.67 -2.20 11.82
CA ALA A 277 12.63 -2.12 10.81
C ALA A 277 13.17 -2.00 9.40
N THR A 278 12.33 -2.34 8.41
CA THR A 278 12.52 -1.89 7.02
C THR A 278 11.94 -0.49 6.81
N ASP A 279 11.95 -0.02 5.57
CA ASP A 279 11.23 1.19 5.13
C ASP A 279 9.73 1.19 5.52
N ALA A 280 9.17 0.03 5.88
CA ALA A 280 7.84 -0.07 6.46
C ALA A 280 7.62 0.86 7.68
N ILE A 281 8.69 1.28 8.40
CA ILE A 281 8.60 2.27 9.47
C ILE A 281 8.21 3.66 8.96
N GLY A 282 8.56 3.98 7.73
CA GLY A 282 8.26 5.27 7.08
C GLY A 282 6.78 5.48 6.81
N MET A 283 5.98 4.43 6.71
CA MET A 283 4.56 4.51 6.41
C MET A 283 3.70 4.04 7.58
N GLY A 284 2.76 4.87 8.02
CA GLY A 284 1.66 4.47 8.87
C GLY A 284 1.97 3.92 10.26
N LEU A 285 3.16 4.15 10.80
CA LEU A 285 3.52 3.68 12.13
C LEU A 285 3.69 4.85 13.10
N ASN A 286 2.84 4.91 14.10
CA ASN A 286 2.87 5.92 15.15
C ASN A 286 3.70 5.42 16.35
N LEU A 287 5.03 5.39 16.19
CA LEU A 287 5.96 4.90 17.21
C LEU A 287 6.68 6.06 17.94
N PRO A 288 6.93 5.93 19.25
CA PRO A 288 7.70 6.89 20.03
C PRO A 288 9.20 6.74 19.76
N VAL A 289 9.62 6.94 18.53
CA VAL A 289 11.02 6.85 18.12
C VAL A 289 11.73 8.18 18.41
N ARG A 290 12.82 8.12 19.17
CA ARG A 290 13.66 9.28 19.44
C ARG A 290 14.67 9.51 18.33
N ARG A 291 15.32 8.42 17.87
CA ARG A 291 16.37 8.47 16.85
C ARG A 291 16.15 7.40 15.76
N ILE A 292 16.22 7.83 14.51
CA ILE A 292 16.32 6.94 13.35
C ILE A 292 17.79 6.70 13.02
N VAL A 293 18.20 5.45 12.90
CA VAL A 293 19.55 5.06 12.50
C VAL A 293 19.51 4.25 11.22
N PHE A 294 20.06 4.77 10.15
CA PHE A 294 20.20 4.05 8.88
C PHE A 294 21.40 3.09 8.97
N VAL A 295 21.15 1.82 9.30
CA VAL A 295 22.18 0.76 9.31
C VAL A 295 22.60 0.41 7.89
N GLN A 296 21.72 0.63 6.92
CA GLN A 296 21.95 0.49 5.49
C GLN A 296 21.43 1.76 4.77
N THR A 297 22.11 2.17 3.70
CA THR A 297 21.70 3.30 2.83
C THR A 297 21.36 2.88 1.42
N GLN A 298 21.40 1.57 1.16
CA GLN A 298 21.05 0.98 -0.12
C GLN A 298 19.94 -0.05 0.04
N LYS A 299 19.01 -0.08 -0.92
CA LYS A 299 17.96 -1.09 -0.99
C LYS A 299 17.90 -1.75 -2.37
N PHE A 300 17.31 -2.94 -2.42
CA PHE A 300 16.97 -3.63 -3.66
C PHE A 300 15.56 -3.24 -4.07
N ASP A 301 15.40 -2.66 -5.26
CA ASP A 301 14.13 -2.14 -5.78
C ASP A 301 13.30 -3.19 -6.55
N GLY A 302 13.77 -4.43 -6.61
CA GLY A 302 13.19 -5.52 -7.40
C GLY A 302 14.06 -5.91 -8.59
N THR A 303 14.92 -5.02 -9.09
CA THR A 303 15.81 -5.22 -10.23
C THR A 303 17.29 -4.98 -9.86
N THR A 304 17.58 -3.87 -9.22
CA THR A 304 18.95 -3.44 -8.90
C THR A 304 19.08 -3.01 -7.43
N ARG A 305 20.32 -2.96 -6.94
CA ARG A 305 20.64 -2.28 -5.69
C ARG A 305 20.93 -0.81 -5.98
N ARG A 306 20.21 0.09 -5.29
CA ARG A 306 20.39 1.53 -5.40
C ARG A 306 20.43 2.22 -4.04
N GLY A 307 20.95 3.42 -4.01
CA GLY A 307 20.84 4.31 -2.87
C GLY A 307 19.39 4.71 -2.59
N LEU A 308 19.14 5.17 -1.39
CA LEU A 308 17.84 5.72 -0.99
C LEU A 308 17.61 7.06 -1.68
N THR A 309 16.39 7.31 -2.12
CA THR A 309 16.02 8.61 -2.68
C THR A 309 15.73 9.64 -1.58
N VAL A 310 15.72 10.92 -1.93
CA VAL A 310 15.38 12.04 -1.04
C VAL A 310 14.03 11.82 -0.33
N PRO A 311 12.93 11.47 -1.03
CA PRO A 311 11.64 11.18 -0.38
C PRO A 311 11.73 10.00 0.60
N GLU A 312 12.43 8.91 0.25
CA GLU A 312 12.59 7.75 1.13
C GLU A 312 13.33 8.10 2.41
N VAL A 313 14.43 8.85 2.32
CA VAL A 313 15.20 9.29 3.48
C VAL A 313 14.36 10.22 4.36
N LYS A 314 13.71 11.23 3.79
CA LYS A 314 12.87 12.18 4.53
C LYS A 314 11.67 11.51 5.18
N GLN A 315 11.01 10.57 4.49
CA GLN A 315 9.86 9.84 5.00
C GLN A 315 10.24 8.99 6.22
N ILE A 316 11.37 8.28 6.16
CA ILE A 316 11.88 7.44 7.25
C ILE A 316 12.39 8.33 8.39
N ALA A 317 13.25 9.30 8.12
CA ALA A 317 13.82 10.22 9.10
C ALA A 317 12.72 11.04 9.80
N GLY A 318 11.66 11.38 9.07
CA GLY A 318 10.50 12.08 9.59
C GLY A 318 9.78 11.36 10.74
N ARG A 319 10.05 10.10 10.98
CA ARG A 319 9.50 9.34 12.11
C ARG A 319 10.26 9.55 13.43
N ALA A 320 11.43 10.18 13.41
CA ALA A 320 12.13 10.55 14.65
C ALA A 320 11.48 11.74 15.33
N GLY A 321 11.48 11.80 16.65
CA GLY A 321 11.04 12.96 17.41
C GLY A 321 9.53 13.22 17.31
N ARG A 322 8.72 12.28 17.78
CA ARG A 322 7.26 12.47 17.82
C ARG A 322 6.90 13.68 18.67
N PHE A 323 6.13 14.60 18.08
CA PHE A 323 5.54 15.72 18.79
C PHE A 323 4.76 15.21 20.03
N GLU A 324 4.80 15.93 21.11
CA GLU A 324 4.26 15.58 22.44
C GLU A 324 5.12 14.63 23.29
N LEU A 325 6.07 13.88 22.71
CA LEU A 325 6.95 12.98 23.45
C LEU A 325 8.40 13.46 23.46
N PHE A 326 8.83 14.12 22.37
CA PHE A 326 10.21 14.59 22.21
C PHE A 326 10.22 15.96 21.53
N ASP A 327 11.00 16.88 22.07
CA ASP A 327 11.19 18.23 21.47
C ASP A 327 12.09 18.16 20.22
N THR A 328 12.92 17.10 20.12
CA THR A 328 13.88 16.93 19.04
C THR A 328 13.94 15.47 18.61
N GLY A 329 13.91 15.23 17.32
CA GLY A 329 14.21 13.95 16.67
C GLY A 329 15.65 13.89 16.17
N TYR A 330 16.29 12.75 16.26
CA TYR A 330 17.66 12.55 15.81
C TYR A 330 17.73 11.57 14.62
N VAL A 331 18.70 11.82 13.74
CA VAL A 331 19.01 10.95 12.61
C VAL A 331 20.50 10.63 12.63
N ASN A 332 20.83 9.37 12.39
CA ASN A 332 22.21 8.91 12.27
C ASN A 332 22.32 7.80 11.22
N ALA A 333 23.53 7.46 10.82
CA ALA A 333 23.81 6.34 9.93
C ALA A 333 25.08 5.60 10.33
N MET A 334 25.19 4.33 9.92
CA MET A 334 26.33 3.47 10.23
C MET A 334 27.54 3.83 9.37
N GLY A 335 28.57 4.37 10.00
CA GLY A 335 29.81 4.80 9.34
C GLY A 335 29.70 6.20 8.70
N GLN A 336 30.87 6.83 8.50
CA GLN A 336 30.95 8.23 8.07
C GLN A 336 30.35 8.46 6.66
N GLU A 337 30.70 7.63 5.70
CA GLU A 337 30.19 7.73 4.32
C GLU A 337 28.65 7.67 4.27
N SER A 338 28.06 6.75 5.03
CA SER A 338 26.59 6.63 5.11
C SER A 338 25.97 7.84 5.79
N LEU A 339 26.60 8.39 6.83
CA LEU A 339 26.10 9.55 7.55
C LEU A 339 26.13 10.81 6.65
N ASP A 340 27.20 11.00 5.90
CA ASP A 340 27.35 12.12 4.97
C ASP A 340 26.31 12.02 3.85
N TYR A 341 26.08 10.80 3.32
CA TYR A 341 25.03 10.54 2.35
C TYR A 341 23.62 10.89 2.88
N ILE A 342 23.28 10.43 4.09
CA ILE A 342 21.96 10.72 4.68
C ILE A 342 21.80 12.22 4.95
N ARG A 343 22.86 12.91 5.41
CA ARG A 343 22.85 14.36 5.62
C ARG A 343 22.59 15.11 4.31
N GLU A 344 23.24 14.71 3.24
CA GLU A 344 23.01 15.27 1.91
C GLU A 344 21.54 15.09 1.47
N GLN A 345 21.01 13.86 1.56
CA GLN A 345 19.62 13.58 1.19
C GLN A 345 18.59 14.37 2.02
N LEU A 346 18.88 14.63 3.30
CA LEU A 346 17.99 15.42 4.16
C LEU A 346 17.94 16.91 3.78
N THR A 347 19.03 17.45 3.22
CA THR A 347 19.14 18.87 2.83
C THR A 347 18.59 19.14 1.43
N GLN A 348 18.56 18.14 0.54
CA GLN A 348 18.02 18.29 -0.81
C GLN A 348 16.50 18.51 -0.77
N GLU A 349 15.97 19.30 -1.69
CA GLU A 349 14.53 19.43 -1.91
C GLU A 349 14.00 18.19 -2.64
N GLU A 350 12.75 17.81 -2.34
CA GLU A 350 12.08 16.75 -3.07
C GLU A 350 11.72 17.25 -4.47
N GLU A 351 12.03 16.45 -5.49
CA GLU A 351 11.59 16.77 -6.85
C GLU A 351 10.06 16.75 -6.94
N PRO A 352 9.46 17.73 -7.62
CA PRO A 352 8.01 17.72 -7.84
C PRO A 352 7.56 16.44 -8.56
N ILE A 353 6.40 15.95 -8.15
CA ILE A 353 5.74 14.84 -8.85
C ILE A 353 5.19 15.37 -10.17
N GLU A 354 5.72 14.87 -11.27
CA GLU A 354 5.31 15.26 -12.62
C GLU A 354 4.25 14.31 -13.21
N LYS A 355 4.18 13.09 -12.70
CA LYS A 355 3.31 12.04 -13.24
C LYS A 355 2.37 11.49 -12.18
N VAL A 356 1.13 11.22 -12.59
CA VAL A 356 0.10 10.59 -11.77
C VAL A 356 -0.43 9.33 -12.45
N SER A 357 -0.64 8.29 -11.67
CA SER A 357 -0.97 6.98 -12.20
C SER A 357 -2.46 6.84 -12.53
N LEU A 358 -2.76 6.22 -13.67
CA LEU A 358 -4.09 5.83 -14.13
C LEU A 358 -4.28 4.33 -14.07
N GLY A 359 -5.42 3.89 -13.54
CA GLY A 359 -5.83 2.50 -13.55
C GLY A 359 -6.44 2.06 -14.88
N PHE A 360 -6.53 0.75 -15.06
CA PHE A 360 -7.22 0.17 -16.22
C PHE A 360 -8.71 0.52 -16.20
N PRO A 361 -9.24 1.14 -17.26
CA PRO A 361 -10.65 1.53 -17.32
C PRO A 361 -11.54 0.31 -17.54
N GLN A 362 -12.43 0.02 -16.59
CA GLN A 362 -13.29 -1.18 -16.68
C GLN A 362 -14.29 -1.16 -17.83
N ILE A 363 -14.58 0.01 -18.41
CA ILE A 363 -15.43 0.13 -19.60
C ILE A 363 -14.83 -0.61 -20.81
N LEU A 364 -13.52 -0.74 -20.89
CA LEU A 364 -12.85 -1.51 -21.94
C LEU A 364 -13.19 -3.00 -21.91
N LEU A 365 -13.73 -3.52 -20.80
CA LEU A 365 -14.21 -4.90 -20.70
C LEU A 365 -15.45 -5.16 -21.58
N ASP A 366 -16.12 -4.12 -22.06
CA ASP A 366 -17.27 -4.22 -22.96
C ASP A 366 -16.87 -4.42 -24.42
N LEU A 367 -15.59 -4.24 -24.78
CA LEU A 367 -15.07 -4.55 -26.12
C LEU A 367 -15.16 -6.05 -26.38
N ASP A 368 -15.42 -6.46 -27.63
CA ASP A 368 -15.60 -7.88 -27.98
C ASP A 368 -14.28 -8.69 -28.05
N GLU A 369 -13.13 -8.01 -27.91
CA GLU A 369 -11.81 -8.62 -27.95
C GLU A 369 -11.47 -9.46 -26.71
N PRO A 370 -10.55 -10.43 -26.79
CA PRO A 370 -10.04 -11.16 -25.65
C PRO A 370 -9.42 -10.24 -24.59
N LEU A 371 -9.63 -10.57 -23.30
CA LEU A 371 -9.21 -9.70 -22.19
C LEU A 371 -7.70 -9.39 -22.20
N ASP A 372 -6.86 -10.36 -22.50
CA ASP A 372 -5.41 -10.15 -22.56
C ASP A 372 -5.01 -9.20 -23.70
N VAL A 373 -5.71 -9.26 -24.83
CA VAL A 373 -5.51 -8.35 -25.95
C VAL A 373 -5.88 -6.94 -25.55
N ILE A 374 -7.05 -6.74 -24.95
CA ILE A 374 -7.51 -5.43 -24.46
C ILE A 374 -6.47 -4.83 -23.48
N ILE A 375 -5.99 -5.62 -22.51
CA ILE A 375 -5.01 -5.15 -21.53
C ILE A 375 -3.67 -4.81 -22.19
N LYS A 376 -3.21 -5.63 -23.16
CA LYS A 376 -1.94 -5.39 -23.88
C LYS A 376 -2.02 -4.14 -24.75
N VAL A 377 -3.13 -3.94 -25.47
CA VAL A 377 -3.35 -2.74 -26.29
C VAL A 377 -3.42 -1.52 -25.38
N TRP A 378 -4.21 -1.56 -24.31
CA TRP A 378 -4.24 -0.46 -23.34
C TRP A 378 -2.83 -0.15 -22.79
N LYS A 379 -2.04 -1.16 -22.47
CA LYS A 379 -0.66 -0.98 -22.00
C LYS A 379 0.22 -0.26 -23.02
N SER A 380 0.05 -0.53 -24.33
CA SER A 380 0.90 0.02 -25.40
C SER A 380 0.62 1.50 -25.74
N VAL A 381 -0.56 2.01 -25.41
CA VAL A 381 -0.94 3.41 -25.65
C VAL A 381 -0.30 4.29 -24.59
N GLU A 382 0.36 5.40 -24.99
CA GLU A 382 0.90 6.39 -24.05
C GLU A 382 -0.19 7.41 -23.68
N PRO A 383 -0.43 7.66 -22.39
CA PRO A 383 -1.40 8.67 -21.98
C PRO A 383 -0.82 10.07 -22.09
N THR A 384 -1.70 11.07 -22.23
CA THR A 384 -1.30 12.47 -22.22
C THR A 384 -0.74 12.88 -20.85
N PRO A 385 0.38 13.60 -20.78
CA PRO A 385 0.91 14.14 -19.52
C PRO A 385 -0.15 14.97 -18.76
N PRO A 386 -0.21 14.93 -17.44
CA PRO A 386 0.75 14.30 -16.52
C PRO A 386 0.46 12.82 -16.20
N PHE A 387 -0.39 12.15 -16.97
CA PHE A 387 -0.83 10.80 -16.66
C PHE A 387 0.19 9.73 -17.09
N GLU A 388 0.33 8.68 -16.26
CA GLU A 388 1.10 7.47 -16.56
C GLU A 388 0.24 6.25 -16.17
N LYS A 389 0.32 5.18 -16.95
CA LYS A 389 -0.46 3.96 -16.66
C LYS A 389 0.17 3.13 -15.56
N VAL A 390 -0.68 2.55 -14.71
CA VAL A 390 -0.22 1.55 -13.73
C VAL A 390 0.34 0.32 -14.43
N ARG A 391 1.23 -0.36 -13.74
CA ARG A 391 1.77 -1.63 -14.23
C ARG A 391 0.70 -2.71 -14.25
N VAL A 392 0.56 -3.36 -15.39
CA VAL A 392 -0.38 -4.48 -15.57
C VAL A 392 0.31 -5.83 -15.75
N ASP A 393 1.64 -5.88 -15.53
CA ASP A 393 2.42 -7.10 -15.73
C ASP A 393 2.00 -8.22 -14.79
N GLU A 394 1.65 -7.89 -13.55
CA GLU A 394 1.13 -8.86 -12.58
C GLU A 394 -0.23 -9.40 -13.00
N ILE A 395 -1.13 -8.53 -13.48
CA ILE A 395 -2.44 -8.91 -14.00
C ILE A 395 -2.28 -9.85 -15.21
N LEU A 396 -1.40 -9.51 -16.16
CA LEU A 396 -1.10 -10.36 -17.31
C LEU A 396 -0.44 -11.69 -16.92
N SER A 397 0.39 -11.70 -15.87
CA SER A 397 0.97 -12.93 -15.33
C SER A 397 -0.10 -13.84 -14.73
N LEU A 398 -1.05 -13.29 -13.97
CA LEU A 398 -2.18 -14.05 -13.43
C LEU A 398 -3.12 -14.53 -14.53
N TYR A 399 -3.36 -13.71 -15.55
CA TYR A 399 -4.11 -14.15 -16.74
C TYR A 399 -3.46 -15.38 -17.38
N ALA A 400 -2.16 -15.33 -17.65
CA ALA A 400 -1.43 -16.47 -18.24
C ALA A 400 -1.46 -17.72 -17.35
N GLN A 401 -1.53 -17.59 -16.02
CA GLN A 401 -1.74 -18.74 -15.12
C GLN A 401 -3.18 -19.29 -15.23
N ALA A 402 -4.19 -18.43 -15.27
CA ALA A 402 -5.59 -18.82 -15.41
C ALA A 402 -5.85 -19.48 -16.77
N GLU A 403 -5.29 -18.95 -17.85
CA GLU A 403 -5.46 -19.44 -19.22
C GLU A 403 -5.04 -20.91 -19.39
N ARG A 404 -3.99 -21.35 -18.68
CA ARG A 404 -3.56 -22.78 -18.68
C ARG A 404 -4.65 -23.73 -18.18
N TYR A 405 -5.63 -23.20 -17.44
CA TYR A 405 -6.73 -23.95 -16.85
C TYR A 405 -8.08 -23.41 -17.29
N ARG A 406 -8.14 -22.81 -18.49
CA ARG A 406 -9.34 -22.17 -19.06
C ARG A 406 -10.58 -23.05 -18.93
N ASN A 407 -10.46 -24.34 -19.26
CA ASN A 407 -11.59 -25.29 -19.22
C ASN A 407 -12.03 -25.66 -17.79
N ASP A 408 -11.18 -25.42 -16.79
CA ASP A 408 -11.45 -25.73 -15.39
C ASP A 408 -12.01 -24.52 -14.63
N ILE A 409 -11.87 -23.30 -15.18
CA ILE A 409 -12.28 -22.06 -14.55
C ILE A 409 -13.65 -21.65 -15.10
N TYR A 410 -14.67 -21.83 -14.28
CA TYR A 410 -16.00 -21.34 -14.61
C TYR A 410 -15.99 -19.80 -14.67
N GLY A 411 -16.56 -19.24 -15.73
CA GLY A 411 -16.57 -17.78 -15.95
C GLY A 411 -15.29 -17.24 -16.61
N PHE A 412 -14.40 -18.10 -17.11
CA PHE A 412 -13.22 -17.66 -17.87
C PHE A 412 -13.60 -16.81 -19.09
N ASP A 413 -14.69 -17.14 -19.75
CA ASP A 413 -15.18 -16.43 -20.94
C ASP A 413 -15.98 -15.17 -20.59
N ASP A 414 -16.31 -14.94 -19.31
CA ASP A 414 -16.84 -13.67 -18.80
C ASP A 414 -15.67 -12.76 -18.43
N LYS A 415 -15.40 -11.75 -19.26
CA LYS A 415 -14.27 -10.84 -19.08
C LYS A 415 -14.32 -10.08 -17.74
N ARG A 416 -15.52 -9.74 -17.23
CA ARG A 416 -15.67 -9.02 -15.96
C ARG A 416 -15.34 -9.92 -14.78
N ILE A 417 -15.81 -11.17 -14.80
CA ILE A 417 -15.47 -12.18 -13.78
C ILE A 417 -13.97 -12.47 -13.84
N LEU A 418 -13.43 -12.73 -15.04
CA LEU A 418 -12.02 -13.03 -15.21
C LEU A 418 -11.13 -11.85 -14.76
N TYR A 419 -11.49 -10.61 -15.12
CA TYR A 419 -10.76 -9.42 -14.67
C TYR A 419 -10.79 -9.28 -13.14
N ARG A 420 -11.93 -9.53 -12.50
CA ARG A 420 -12.02 -9.57 -11.04
C ARG A 420 -11.14 -10.66 -10.43
N MET A 421 -10.95 -11.81 -11.09
CA MET A 421 -10.06 -12.87 -10.62
C MET A 421 -8.59 -12.44 -10.71
N ILE A 422 -8.14 -11.99 -11.89
CA ILE A 422 -6.73 -11.67 -12.16
C ILE A 422 -6.27 -10.35 -11.54
N SER A 423 -7.19 -9.48 -11.12
CA SER A 423 -6.90 -8.26 -10.35
C SER A 423 -6.97 -8.46 -8.83
N CYS A 424 -7.03 -9.69 -8.33
CA CYS A 424 -6.89 -9.98 -6.91
C CYS A 424 -5.51 -9.53 -6.40
N PRO A 425 -5.44 -8.81 -5.27
CA PRO A 425 -4.17 -8.33 -4.73
C PRO A 425 -3.42 -9.46 -4.02
N ILE A 426 -2.70 -10.26 -4.79
CA ILE A 426 -1.89 -11.38 -4.29
C ILE A 426 -0.42 -11.19 -4.63
N ASP A 427 0.46 -11.72 -3.78
CA ASP A 427 1.90 -11.75 -4.07
C ASP A 427 2.19 -12.84 -5.12
N ILE A 428 2.35 -12.43 -6.37
CA ILE A 428 2.64 -13.36 -7.49
C ILE A 428 3.99 -14.07 -7.34
N LYS A 429 4.90 -13.55 -6.51
CA LYS A 429 6.20 -14.17 -6.20
C LYS A 429 6.05 -15.33 -5.23
N ASP A 430 4.96 -15.39 -4.47
CA ASP A 430 4.66 -16.52 -3.59
C ASP A 430 3.84 -17.58 -4.34
N HIS A 431 4.55 -18.53 -4.95
CA HIS A 431 3.95 -19.62 -5.72
C HIS A 431 2.84 -20.38 -4.95
N GLN A 432 2.94 -20.49 -3.62
CA GLN A 432 1.93 -21.17 -2.81
C GLN A 432 0.63 -20.36 -2.68
N VAL A 433 0.73 -19.04 -2.67
CA VAL A 433 -0.45 -18.14 -2.70
C VAL A 433 -1.10 -18.18 -4.08
N VAL A 434 -0.30 -18.13 -5.16
CA VAL A 434 -0.79 -18.27 -6.54
C VAL A 434 -1.52 -19.59 -6.76
N LEU A 435 -0.99 -20.72 -6.26
CA LEU A 435 -1.67 -22.01 -6.33
C LEU A 435 -3.01 -22.02 -5.57
N GLN A 436 -3.07 -21.37 -4.42
CA GLN A 436 -4.32 -21.25 -3.66
C GLN A 436 -5.34 -20.37 -4.39
N TRP A 437 -4.91 -19.24 -4.97
CA TRP A 437 -5.74 -18.38 -5.79
C TRP A 437 -6.32 -19.17 -7.00
N LEU A 438 -5.49 -19.95 -7.69
CA LEU A 438 -5.92 -20.74 -8.83
C LEU A 438 -6.96 -21.81 -8.45
N ARG A 439 -6.84 -22.42 -7.25
CA ARG A 439 -7.87 -23.32 -6.70
C ARG A 439 -9.19 -22.59 -6.53
N TYR A 440 -9.17 -21.38 -5.98
CA TYR A 440 -10.38 -20.58 -5.80
C TYR A 440 -11.02 -20.16 -7.13
N CYS A 441 -10.21 -19.83 -8.13
CA CYS A 441 -10.71 -19.56 -9.48
C CYS A 441 -11.42 -20.79 -10.09
N LYS A 442 -10.89 -21.99 -9.88
CA LYS A 442 -11.52 -23.25 -10.33
C LYS A 442 -12.78 -23.60 -9.55
N ASP A 443 -12.80 -23.31 -8.25
CA ASP A 443 -13.92 -23.57 -7.37
C ASP A 443 -14.96 -22.43 -7.38
N TYR A 444 -14.93 -21.54 -8.40
CA TYR A 444 -15.77 -20.33 -8.50
C TYR A 444 -17.25 -20.58 -8.91
N PRO A 445 -17.99 -21.57 -8.90
CA PRO A 445 -19.44 -21.52 -9.03
C PRO A 445 -20.07 -20.70 -7.90
N ALA A 446 -21.09 -19.91 -8.23
CA ALA A 446 -21.66 -18.86 -7.38
C ALA A 446 -22.09 -19.32 -5.97
N ASP A 447 -22.48 -20.54 -5.81
CA ASP A 447 -23.14 -21.10 -4.62
C ASP A 447 -22.23 -21.95 -3.72
N LYS A 448 -20.97 -22.13 -4.08
CA LYS A 448 -20.07 -22.95 -3.27
C LYS A 448 -19.42 -22.19 -2.13
N ARG A 449 -19.39 -22.81 -0.96
CA ARG A 449 -18.55 -22.40 0.15
C ARG A 449 -17.08 -22.62 -0.23
N LEU A 450 -16.25 -21.58 -0.02
CA LEU A 450 -14.82 -21.72 -0.23
C LEU A 450 -14.21 -22.74 0.73
N LYS A 451 -13.30 -23.55 0.22
CA LYS A 451 -12.51 -24.49 1.01
C LYS A 451 -11.44 -23.75 1.81
N HIS A 452 -11.20 -24.21 3.03
CA HIS A 452 -10.11 -23.69 3.85
C HIS A 452 -8.77 -23.80 3.11
N PRO A 453 -7.89 -22.79 3.25
CA PRO A 453 -6.56 -22.85 2.62
C PRO A 453 -5.69 -23.94 3.24
N ASP A 454 -4.89 -24.58 2.40
CA ASP A 454 -3.98 -25.63 2.82
C ASP A 454 -2.78 -25.06 3.59
N LYS A 455 -2.56 -25.54 4.79
CA LYS A 455 -1.43 -25.17 5.66
C LYS A 455 -0.09 -25.73 5.15
N GLY A 456 -0.13 -26.71 4.26
CA GLY A 456 1.04 -27.45 3.80
C GLY A 456 1.43 -28.63 4.71
N ALA A 457 2.03 -29.66 4.14
CA ALA A 457 2.46 -30.85 4.87
C ALA A 457 3.73 -30.58 5.68
N GLY A 458 3.79 -31.08 6.93
CA GLY A 458 4.95 -31.09 7.79
C GLY A 458 4.72 -30.55 9.20
N SER A 459 5.26 -31.23 10.19
CA SER A 459 5.06 -30.94 11.62
C SER A 459 5.84 -29.73 12.15
N LYS A 460 6.82 -29.19 11.41
CA LYS A 460 7.63 -28.01 11.80
C LYS A 460 7.77 -27.07 10.59
N LEU A 461 6.83 -26.17 10.45
CA LEU A 461 6.91 -25.09 9.47
C LEU A 461 7.81 -23.98 10.03
N GLY A 462 8.79 -23.48 9.26
CA GLY A 462 9.57 -22.30 9.65
C GLY A 462 8.76 -21.01 9.52
N LEU A 463 9.27 -19.90 10.06
CA LEU A 463 8.63 -18.58 10.06
C LEU A 463 8.03 -18.19 8.69
N GLN A 464 8.79 -18.39 7.61
CA GLN A 464 8.35 -18.04 6.25
C GLN A 464 7.08 -18.79 5.83
N LYS A 465 6.96 -20.08 6.19
CA LYS A 465 5.76 -20.87 5.84
C LYS A 465 4.52 -20.42 6.60
N TYR A 466 4.66 -19.97 7.86
CA TYR A 466 3.54 -19.38 8.60
C TYR A 466 3.11 -18.04 8.03
N GLU A 467 4.05 -17.21 7.55
CA GLU A 467 3.72 -15.97 6.86
C GLU A 467 3.02 -16.22 5.51
N THR A 468 3.48 -17.21 4.73
CA THR A 468 2.79 -17.65 3.51
C THR A 468 1.39 -18.17 3.83
N TYR A 469 1.25 -18.95 4.91
CA TYR A 469 -0.05 -19.45 5.32
C TYR A 469 -1.00 -18.30 5.75
N TYR A 470 -0.49 -17.31 6.46
CA TYR A 470 -1.27 -16.13 6.81
C TYR A 470 -1.77 -15.38 5.56
N ARG A 471 -0.92 -15.21 4.53
CA ARG A 471 -1.33 -14.64 3.24
C ARG A 471 -2.41 -15.47 2.54
N LYS A 472 -2.40 -16.79 2.68
CA LYS A 472 -3.48 -17.65 2.17
C LYS A 472 -4.80 -17.45 2.95
N LEU A 473 -4.73 -17.19 4.26
CA LEU A 473 -5.92 -16.83 5.06
C LEU A 473 -6.48 -15.47 4.64
N ASP A 474 -5.62 -14.50 4.35
CA ASP A 474 -6.03 -13.21 3.81
C ASP A 474 -6.69 -13.36 2.42
N LEU A 475 -6.09 -14.17 1.55
CA LEU A 475 -6.69 -14.48 0.25
C LEU A 475 -8.06 -15.18 0.38
N TYR A 476 -8.22 -16.07 1.36
CA TYR A 476 -9.51 -16.73 1.63
C TYR A 476 -10.62 -15.71 1.92
N TYR A 477 -10.33 -14.73 2.78
CA TYR A 477 -11.23 -13.62 3.08
C TYR A 477 -11.48 -12.72 1.86
N GLN A 478 -10.41 -12.23 1.22
CA GLN A 478 -10.50 -11.30 0.10
C GLN A 478 -11.26 -11.89 -1.09
N PHE A 479 -11.00 -13.16 -1.42
CA PHE A 479 -11.69 -13.83 -2.51
C PHE A 479 -13.16 -14.06 -2.18
N SER A 480 -13.50 -14.37 -0.92
CA SER A 480 -14.89 -14.56 -0.52
C SER A 480 -15.69 -13.28 -0.68
N HIS A 481 -15.21 -12.17 -0.13
CA HIS A 481 -15.90 -10.87 -0.24
C HIS A 481 -15.97 -10.37 -1.69
N ARG A 482 -14.90 -10.59 -2.47
CA ARG A 482 -14.87 -10.17 -3.87
C ARG A 482 -15.88 -10.90 -4.74
N PHE A 483 -16.25 -12.12 -4.38
CA PHE A 483 -17.13 -12.99 -5.17
C PHE A 483 -18.36 -13.47 -4.39
N ASP A 484 -18.71 -12.79 -3.30
CA ASP A 484 -19.89 -13.08 -2.48
C ASP A 484 -19.98 -14.57 -2.06
N LYS A 485 -18.83 -15.13 -1.62
CA LYS A 485 -18.74 -16.52 -1.18
C LYS A 485 -18.96 -16.65 0.30
N ILE A 486 -19.56 -17.79 0.68
CA ILE A 486 -19.73 -18.16 2.09
C ILE A 486 -18.40 -18.70 2.62
N ILE A 487 -17.93 -18.17 3.72
CA ILE A 487 -16.76 -18.64 4.45
C ILE A 487 -17.12 -18.95 5.91
N ASP A 488 -16.18 -19.58 6.59
CA ASP A 488 -16.25 -19.83 8.03
C ASP A 488 -15.46 -18.73 8.75
N GLU A 489 -16.14 -17.66 9.12
CA GLU A 489 -15.50 -16.49 9.73
C GLU A 489 -14.92 -16.83 11.11
N ASP A 490 -15.65 -17.57 11.94
CA ASP A 490 -15.17 -18.00 13.27
C ASP A 490 -13.91 -18.85 13.17
N TRP A 491 -13.86 -19.77 12.21
CA TRP A 491 -12.68 -20.57 11.95
C TRP A 491 -11.52 -19.69 11.46
N LEU A 492 -11.80 -18.75 10.57
CA LEU A 492 -10.77 -17.85 10.00
C LEU A 492 -10.12 -17.00 11.11
N GLU A 493 -10.93 -16.42 12.00
CA GLU A 493 -10.45 -15.62 13.12
C GLU A 493 -9.58 -16.46 14.07
N GLN A 494 -10.04 -17.64 14.45
CA GLN A 494 -9.28 -18.56 15.29
C GLN A 494 -7.96 -18.99 14.64
N GLU A 495 -7.98 -19.29 13.36
CA GLU A 495 -6.78 -19.77 12.65
C GLU A 495 -5.79 -18.63 12.38
N ARG A 496 -6.25 -17.40 12.12
CA ARG A 496 -5.41 -16.19 12.11
C ARG A 496 -4.72 -16.01 13.46
N SER A 497 -5.47 -16.00 14.55
CA SER A 497 -4.94 -15.84 15.91
C SER A 497 -3.90 -16.92 16.28
N ARG A 498 -4.14 -18.18 15.92
CA ARG A 498 -3.19 -19.29 16.13
C ARG A 498 -1.89 -19.08 15.32
N THR A 499 -2.03 -18.66 14.07
CA THR A 499 -0.90 -18.43 13.16
C THR A 499 -0.07 -17.24 13.65
N GLU A 500 -0.70 -16.18 14.07
CA GLU A 500 -0.08 -15.00 14.70
C GLU A 500 0.69 -15.37 15.97
N GLY A 501 0.06 -16.13 16.87
CA GLY A 501 0.72 -16.63 18.08
C GLY A 501 2.00 -17.41 17.76
N THR A 502 1.97 -18.23 16.71
CA THR A 502 3.13 -19.00 16.26
C THR A 502 4.21 -18.10 15.67
N ILE A 503 3.86 -17.16 14.80
CA ILE A 503 4.80 -16.17 14.23
C ILE A 503 5.47 -15.39 15.38
N MET A 504 4.68 -14.91 16.37
CA MET A 504 5.23 -14.21 17.53
C MET A 504 6.21 -15.06 18.34
N GLN A 505 5.98 -16.37 18.49
CA GLN A 505 6.94 -17.26 19.14
C GLN A 505 8.27 -17.34 18.37
N TYR A 506 8.22 -17.45 17.04
CA TYR A 506 9.45 -17.40 16.21
C TYR A 506 10.20 -16.09 16.37
N LEU A 507 9.47 -14.96 16.40
CA LEU A 507 10.08 -13.63 16.56
C LEU A 507 10.60 -13.38 17.99
N SER A 508 10.13 -14.11 19.00
CA SER A 508 10.56 -13.95 20.38
C SER A 508 11.69 -14.87 20.78
N LYS A 509 11.83 -16.05 20.16
CA LYS A 509 12.74 -17.11 20.65
C LYS A 509 13.82 -17.55 19.65
N GLY A 510 13.83 -17.02 18.44
CA GLY A 510 14.66 -17.58 17.37
C GLY A 510 15.59 -16.62 16.65
N LYS A 511 15.67 -15.36 17.06
CA LYS A 511 16.40 -14.32 16.32
C LYS A 511 17.88 -14.63 16.12
N LYS A 512 18.54 -15.21 17.12
CA LYS A 512 19.97 -15.60 17.02
C LYS A 512 20.26 -16.57 15.87
N SER A 513 19.30 -17.40 15.46
CA SER A 513 19.45 -18.31 14.32
C SER A 513 19.52 -17.60 12.96
N TYR A 514 19.14 -16.34 12.90
CA TYR A 514 19.16 -15.53 11.67
C TYR A 514 20.45 -14.71 11.50
N ILE A 515 21.35 -14.71 12.50
CA ILE A 515 22.63 -14.00 12.41
C ILE A 515 23.44 -14.56 11.25
N ALA A 516 23.83 -13.65 10.34
CA ALA A 516 24.61 -14.01 9.17
C ALA A 516 26.04 -14.38 9.59
N ARG A 517 26.42 -15.64 9.41
CA ARG A 517 27.75 -16.16 9.72
C ARG A 517 28.40 -16.79 8.49
N CYS A 518 29.73 -16.67 8.40
CA CYS A 518 30.52 -17.32 7.36
C CYS A 518 30.38 -18.83 7.45
N GLN A 519 30.05 -19.50 6.33
CA GLN A 519 29.89 -20.96 6.30
C GLN A 519 31.20 -21.74 6.56
N ARG A 520 32.37 -21.10 6.41
CA ARG A 520 33.68 -21.75 6.64
C ARG A 520 34.24 -21.50 8.04
N CYS A 521 34.29 -20.22 8.47
CA CYS A 521 34.94 -19.88 9.75
C CYS A 521 33.94 -19.47 10.84
N VAL A 522 32.66 -19.53 10.60
CA VAL A 522 31.57 -19.20 11.54
C VAL A 522 31.59 -17.73 12.03
N ARG A 523 32.56 -16.90 11.61
CA ARG A 523 32.64 -15.48 11.96
C ARG A 523 31.34 -14.77 11.49
N MET A 524 30.88 -13.83 12.29
CA MET A 524 29.75 -12.95 11.87
C MET A 524 30.13 -12.19 10.60
N LEU A 525 29.21 -12.15 9.67
CA LEU A 525 29.33 -11.36 8.44
C LEU A 525 28.79 -9.93 8.69
N PRO A 526 29.28 -8.92 7.97
CA PRO A 526 28.68 -7.58 8.04
C PRO A 526 27.17 -7.61 7.77
N VAL A 527 26.41 -6.67 8.34
CA VAL A 527 24.96 -6.58 8.11
C VAL A 527 24.70 -6.34 6.61
N GLY A 528 23.85 -7.18 6.02
CA GLY A 528 23.54 -7.08 4.59
C GLY A 528 24.63 -7.61 3.65
N TYR A 529 25.67 -8.26 4.18
CA TYR A 529 26.70 -8.88 3.36
C TYR A 529 26.12 -9.90 2.38
N PRO A 530 26.39 -9.77 1.06
CA PRO A 530 25.67 -10.53 0.05
C PRO A 530 26.09 -11.99 -0.06
N PHE A 531 27.29 -12.33 0.42
CA PHE A 531 27.87 -13.66 0.28
C PHE A 531 27.73 -14.49 1.56
N LYS A 532 27.81 -15.81 1.41
CA LYS A 532 27.77 -16.77 2.53
C LYS A 532 29.15 -17.07 3.13
N ILE A 533 30.22 -16.60 2.51
CA ILE A 533 31.62 -16.80 2.88
C ILE A 533 32.28 -15.43 3.00
N CYS A 534 33.01 -15.18 4.08
CA CYS A 534 33.72 -13.92 4.31
C CYS A 534 34.92 -13.77 3.35
N ASP A 535 35.33 -12.52 3.07
CA ASP A 535 36.45 -12.21 2.15
C ASP A 535 37.73 -12.96 2.50
N PRO A 536 38.19 -13.06 3.79
CA PRO A 536 39.37 -13.86 4.13
C PRO A 536 39.23 -15.33 3.72
N CYS A 537 38.09 -15.97 3.99
CA CYS A 537 37.87 -17.36 3.62
C CYS A 537 37.71 -17.55 2.10
N PHE A 538 37.21 -16.56 1.40
CA PHE A 538 37.12 -16.57 -0.08
C PHE A 538 38.50 -16.48 -0.72
N ARG A 539 39.34 -15.53 -0.27
CA ARG A 539 40.72 -15.38 -0.77
C ARG A 539 41.61 -16.61 -0.51
N HIS A 540 41.42 -17.32 0.62
CA HIS A 540 42.12 -18.58 0.88
C HIS A 540 41.68 -19.75 0.02
N SER A 541 40.53 -19.67 -0.67
CA SER A 541 40.12 -20.70 -1.63
C SER A 541 40.66 -20.51 -3.05
N SER A 542 41.03 -19.28 -3.43
CA SER A 542 41.66 -18.97 -4.71
C SER A 542 43.17 -19.18 -4.76
N ILE A 543 43.79 -19.68 -3.67
CA ILE A 543 45.23 -19.97 -3.57
C ILE A 543 45.51 -21.49 -3.66
N ILE A 544 44.47 -22.33 -3.81
CA ILE A 544 44.58 -23.80 -3.83
C ILE A 544 44.18 -24.40 -5.21
N ASP A 545 44.04 -23.58 -6.25
CA ASP A 545 43.92 -24.02 -7.65
C ASP A 545 45.16 -23.68 -8.44
#